data_8012efa5415ec0926eea94222eba71d2
#
_entry.id   8012efa5415ec0926eea94222eba71d2
#
_cell.length_a   1.000
_cell.length_b   1.000
_cell.length_c   1.000
_cell.angle_alpha   90.00
_cell.angle_beta   90.00
_cell.angle_gamma   90.00
#
_symmetry.space_group_name_H-M   'P 1'
#
loop_
_entity.id
_entity.type
_entity.pdbx_description
1 polymer ?
#
loop_
_entity_poly.entity_id
_entity_poly.type
_entity_poly.pdbx_seq_one_letter_code
_entity_poly.pdbx_strand_id
1 'polypeptide(L)'
;MFDCRCPHVPHSDKLFAEVELLFARRSFLLGAAAAGAAMLLPWRARAAEQVTVLKAARLFDGQEMHAPGILVIKGDRIVSMHAGDAGSDAQVVDLGAATLMPGMIDCHTHVAARVVPDTYMLALMPPKTAADNVAEAALYSIRNAQQMLRNGFTTVRDVGGGAGIDLALRNAVANGAFLGPRILAAGPSLSITGGHGDTNDLPEFVHVDQPIESGVSYGPYGFRERVREHVKRHVDVIKILATGGVLSYGDVWNIPQFNLDEVQAVVDESTKFERKVAAHAHGDKGIAIAVDGGVHSIEHGTGVSEATLKKMEDRGTYLTPTIWALDSILQPGNPNKVSANGIEKAHLAATLRNEGMQRAISSRVKITYGTDAGVFPHRENNKDFALLASMGMRPIDLLRSATSHAADLLGTSDRGTLAPGKLADVIAVGDDPASNIRTLERPSFVMLGGRRVDTSRLEA
;
A
#
# COMPACT_ATOMS: atom_id res chain seq x y z
N MET A 1 -48.53 42.27 12.17
CA MET A 1 -47.53 43.31 12.36
C MET A 1 -46.56 42.79 13.43
N PHE A 2 -45.54 42.05 13.02
CA PHE A 2 -44.44 41.57 13.90
C PHE A 2 -43.15 42.19 13.41
N ASP A 3 -42.58 43.03 14.26
CA ASP A 3 -41.35 43.75 14.08
C ASP A 3 -40.16 42.84 14.34
N CYS A 4 -39.46 42.38 13.32
CA CYS A 4 -38.24 41.57 13.46
C CYS A 4 -37.02 42.51 13.41
N ARG A 5 -36.54 42.93 14.57
CA ARG A 5 -35.22 43.60 14.71
C ARG A 5 -34.12 42.52 14.80
N CYS A 6 -33.36 42.38 13.73
CA CYS A 6 -32.07 41.66 13.79
C CYS A 6 -31.03 42.51 14.53
N PRO A 7 -30.28 41.97 15.50
CA PRO A 7 -29.18 42.72 16.10
C PRO A 7 -28.00 42.81 15.12
N HIS A 8 -27.50 44.00 14.92
CA HIS A 8 -26.22 44.28 14.26
C HIS A 8 -25.07 43.56 14.98
N VAL A 9 -24.32 42.76 14.24
CA VAL A 9 -23.05 42.19 14.69
C VAL A 9 -21.91 43.08 14.18
N PRO A 10 -21.17 43.79 15.04
CA PRO A 10 -20.00 44.56 14.63
C PRO A 10 -18.75 43.66 14.85
N HIS A 11 -18.32 42.91 13.86
CA HIS A 11 -17.07 42.08 13.96
C HIS A 11 -16.34 41.86 12.64
N SER A 12 -16.31 42.80 11.70
CA SER A 12 -15.41 42.68 10.54
C SER A 12 -14.02 43.30 10.76
N ASP A 13 -13.91 44.31 11.59
CA ASP A 13 -12.67 45.10 11.65
C ASP A 13 -11.56 44.52 12.49
N LYS A 14 -11.89 43.67 13.48
CA LYS A 14 -10.86 42.99 14.30
C LYS A 14 -10.20 41.82 13.59
N LEU A 15 -10.94 41.11 12.75
CA LEU A 15 -10.40 39.97 12.01
C LEU A 15 -9.38 40.43 10.94
N PHE A 16 -9.63 41.56 10.27
CA PHE A 16 -8.69 42.12 9.29
C PHE A 16 -7.43 42.68 9.95
N ALA A 17 -7.53 43.30 11.13
CA ALA A 17 -6.36 43.76 11.86
C ALA A 17 -5.45 42.61 12.37
N GLU A 18 -6.01 41.47 12.77
CA GLU A 18 -5.21 40.31 13.16
C GLU A 18 -4.54 39.62 11.96
N VAL A 19 -5.17 39.63 10.79
CA VAL A 19 -4.57 39.10 9.55
C VAL A 19 -3.43 39.99 9.07
N GLU A 20 -3.55 41.31 9.13
CA GLU A 20 -2.45 42.24 8.78
C GLU A 20 -1.25 42.12 9.75
N LEU A 21 -1.49 41.89 11.04
CA LEU A 21 -0.43 41.64 12.02
C LEU A 21 0.31 40.33 11.78
N LEU A 22 -0.37 39.30 11.23
CA LEU A 22 0.24 38.03 10.83
C LEU A 22 1.11 38.22 9.56
N PHE A 23 0.74 39.07 8.62
CA PHE A 23 1.56 39.36 7.44
C PHE A 23 2.77 40.23 7.75
N ALA A 24 2.65 41.19 8.67
CA ALA A 24 3.78 42.03 9.12
C ALA A 24 4.83 41.21 9.90
N ARG A 25 4.40 40.19 10.66
CA ARG A 25 5.32 39.25 11.33
C ARG A 25 6.05 38.32 10.36
N ARG A 26 5.49 38.00 9.18
CA ARG A 26 6.17 37.20 8.15
C ARG A 26 7.38 37.95 7.55
N SER A 27 7.33 39.22 7.40
CA SER A 27 8.45 40.05 6.84
C SER A 27 9.61 40.17 7.84
N PHE A 28 9.35 40.11 9.16
CA PHE A 28 10.39 40.14 10.18
C PHE A 28 11.07 38.77 10.36
N LEU A 29 10.36 37.68 10.10
CA LEU A 29 10.89 36.30 10.19
C LEU A 29 11.75 35.93 8.98
N LEU A 30 11.59 36.61 7.83
CA LEU A 30 12.42 36.36 6.65
C LEU A 30 13.84 36.92 6.80
N GLY A 31 14.05 37.95 7.62
CA GLY A 31 15.36 38.47 7.95
C GLY A 31 16.17 37.65 8.97
N ALA A 32 15.46 36.96 9.89
CA ALA A 32 16.09 36.09 10.89
C ALA A 32 16.33 34.65 10.35
N ALA A 33 15.61 34.24 9.31
CA ALA A 33 15.76 32.94 8.69
C ALA A 33 17.05 32.79 7.87
N ALA A 34 17.63 33.88 7.39
CA ALA A 34 18.89 33.83 6.65
C ALA A 34 20.14 33.57 7.53
N ALA A 35 20.07 33.95 8.81
CA ALA A 35 21.17 33.65 9.77
C ALA A 35 21.01 32.29 10.48
N GLY A 36 19.77 31.76 10.58
CA GLY A 36 19.46 30.46 11.18
C GLY A 36 19.58 29.29 10.20
N ALA A 37 19.51 29.55 8.89
CA ALA A 37 19.61 28.52 7.85
C ALA A 37 21.02 27.89 7.75
N ALA A 38 22.04 28.53 8.30
CA ALA A 38 23.41 27.99 8.31
C ALA A 38 23.65 26.90 9.38
N MET A 39 22.73 26.72 10.35
CA MET A 39 22.87 25.70 11.42
C MET A 39 21.92 24.50 11.29
N LEU A 40 21.00 24.48 10.32
CA LEU A 40 20.04 23.38 10.11
C LEU A 40 20.30 22.54 8.84
N LEU A 41 21.38 22.79 8.16
CA LEU A 41 21.91 21.91 7.12
C LEU A 41 23.24 21.37 7.64
N PRO A 42 23.34 20.15 8.07
CA PRO A 42 23.76 19.14 7.12
C PRO A 42 23.70 17.68 7.57
N TRP A 43 22.61 17.20 8.06
CA TRP A 43 22.56 15.74 8.26
C TRP A 43 22.48 14.99 6.91
N ARG A 44 21.91 15.60 5.89
CA ARG A 44 21.85 15.01 4.54
C ARG A 44 23.18 15.08 3.76
N ALA A 45 23.97 16.11 3.94
CA ALA A 45 25.18 16.31 3.12
C ALA A 45 26.33 15.35 3.47
N ARG A 46 26.46 14.93 4.73
CA ARG A 46 27.59 14.08 5.17
C ARG A 46 27.41 12.60 4.87
N ALA A 47 26.15 12.14 4.66
CA ALA A 47 25.86 10.76 4.22
C ALA A 47 25.95 10.61 2.68
N ALA A 48 25.98 11.72 1.92
CA ALA A 48 25.99 11.70 0.46
C ALA A 48 27.32 11.30 -0.17
N GLU A 49 28.42 11.33 0.58
CA GLU A 49 29.77 11.02 0.07
C GLU A 49 30.24 9.60 0.38
N GLN A 50 29.61 8.91 1.33
CA GLN A 50 30.04 7.56 1.69
C GLN A 50 29.68 6.56 0.58
N VAL A 51 30.70 5.88 0.09
CA VAL A 51 30.55 4.77 -0.85
C VAL A 51 30.47 3.47 -0.04
N THR A 52 29.42 2.68 -0.30
CA THR A 52 29.24 1.36 0.32
C THR A 52 29.24 0.30 -0.77
N VAL A 53 29.99 -0.78 -0.57
CA VAL A 53 30.00 -1.96 -1.43
C VAL A 53 29.32 -3.10 -0.72
N LEU A 54 28.19 -3.57 -1.23
CA LEU A 54 27.58 -4.83 -0.78
C LEU A 54 28.14 -5.97 -1.63
N LYS A 55 28.58 -7.04 -0.97
CA LYS A 55 29.04 -8.28 -1.62
C LYS A 55 28.25 -9.46 -1.11
N ALA A 56 27.84 -10.35 -2.00
CA ALA A 56 27.14 -11.59 -1.70
C ALA A 56 27.46 -12.64 -2.76
N ALA A 57 27.09 -13.89 -2.53
CA ALA A 57 27.25 -14.95 -3.52
C ALA A 57 26.43 -14.70 -4.78
N ARG A 58 25.25 -14.10 -4.66
CA ARG A 58 24.28 -13.89 -5.75
C ARG A 58 23.63 -12.51 -5.65
N LEU A 59 23.07 -12.07 -6.78
CA LEU A 59 22.27 -10.88 -6.91
C LEU A 59 21.11 -11.14 -7.87
N PHE A 60 19.89 -10.91 -7.40
CA PHE A 60 18.72 -10.78 -8.27
C PHE A 60 18.50 -9.28 -8.56
N ASP A 61 18.58 -8.89 -9.82
CA ASP A 61 18.49 -7.46 -10.19
C ASP A 61 17.06 -6.91 -10.31
N GLY A 62 16.06 -7.79 -10.12
CA GLY A 62 14.63 -7.52 -10.36
C GLY A 62 14.12 -8.19 -11.64
N GLN A 63 15.00 -8.76 -12.46
CA GLN A 63 14.68 -9.50 -13.68
C GLN A 63 15.38 -10.86 -13.71
N GLU A 64 16.68 -10.90 -13.45
CA GLU A 64 17.54 -12.05 -13.59
C GLU A 64 18.47 -12.23 -12.39
N MET A 65 19.00 -13.45 -12.25
CA MET A 65 20.00 -13.78 -11.23
C MET A 65 21.41 -13.63 -11.80
N HIS A 66 22.28 -13.00 -11.01
CA HIS A 66 23.70 -12.79 -11.32
C HIS A 66 24.59 -13.39 -10.22
N ALA A 67 25.82 -13.78 -10.57
CA ALA A 67 26.85 -14.22 -9.65
C ALA A 67 28.24 -13.78 -10.17
N PRO A 68 29.12 -13.24 -9.30
CA PRO A 68 28.86 -12.87 -7.91
C PRO A 68 27.92 -11.67 -7.77
N GLY A 69 27.30 -11.52 -6.60
CA GLY A 69 26.47 -10.37 -6.26
C GLY A 69 27.31 -9.21 -5.75
N ILE A 70 27.42 -8.15 -6.51
CA ILE A 70 28.16 -6.93 -6.13
C ILE A 70 27.27 -5.72 -6.40
N LEU A 71 27.23 -4.79 -5.45
CA LEU A 71 26.49 -3.54 -5.58
C LEU A 71 27.28 -2.40 -4.98
N VAL A 72 27.57 -1.36 -5.75
CA VAL A 72 28.22 -0.14 -5.29
C VAL A 72 27.18 0.95 -5.13
N ILE A 73 27.14 1.55 -3.94
CA ILE A 73 26.12 2.52 -3.53
C ILE A 73 26.86 3.80 -3.10
N LYS A 74 26.39 4.94 -3.59
CA LYS A 74 26.81 6.26 -3.15
C LYS A 74 25.61 7.06 -2.68
N GLY A 75 25.60 7.44 -1.40
CA GLY A 75 24.44 8.09 -0.78
C GLY A 75 23.21 7.17 -0.81
N ASP A 76 22.12 7.62 -1.45
CA ASP A 76 20.87 6.88 -1.57
C ASP A 76 20.72 6.14 -2.92
N ARG A 77 21.76 6.14 -3.78
CA ARG A 77 21.68 5.60 -5.14
C ARG A 77 22.69 4.49 -5.41
N ILE A 78 22.27 3.55 -6.21
CA ILE A 78 23.15 2.56 -6.83
C ILE A 78 23.96 3.25 -7.94
N VAL A 79 25.29 3.06 -7.93
CA VAL A 79 26.16 3.64 -8.94
C VAL A 79 26.74 2.60 -9.88
N SER A 80 26.95 1.36 -9.40
CA SER A 80 27.53 0.29 -10.20
C SER A 80 27.17 -1.09 -9.62
N MET A 81 27.27 -2.11 -10.48
CA MET A 81 27.23 -3.53 -10.09
C MET A 81 28.63 -4.17 -10.19
N HIS A 82 29.70 -3.38 -10.26
CA HIS A 82 31.10 -3.83 -10.38
C HIS A 82 31.97 -3.25 -9.28
N ALA A 83 32.67 -4.10 -8.53
CA ALA A 83 33.47 -3.68 -7.38
C ALA A 83 34.58 -2.67 -7.73
N GLY A 84 35.13 -2.73 -8.96
CA GLY A 84 36.19 -1.83 -9.42
C GLY A 84 35.83 -0.35 -9.44
N ASP A 85 34.52 -0.02 -9.41
CA ASP A 85 34.03 1.36 -9.46
C ASP A 85 33.90 2.02 -8.08
N ALA A 86 34.27 1.32 -6.99
CA ALA A 86 34.00 1.75 -5.62
C ALA A 86 35.02 2.75 -5.04
N GLY A 87 36.28 2.76 -5.55
CA GLY A 87 37.40 3.50 -4.95
C GLY A 87 37.94 2.84 -3.67
N SER A 88 39.11 3.34 -3.18
CA SER A 88 39.86 2.74 -2.06
C SER A 88 39.17 2.93 -0.68
N ASP A 89 38.33 3.96 -0.54
CA ASP A 89 37.77 4.37 0.74
C ASP A 89 36.35 3.85 0.98
N ALA A 90 35.88 2.91 0.12
CA ALA A 90 34.56 2.34 0.21
C ALA A 90 34.40 1.42 1.43
N GLN A 91 33.29 1.58 2.13
CA GLN A 91 32.90 0.64 3.17
C GLN A 91 32.40 -0.66 2.53
N VAL A 92 33.07 -1.77 2.77
CA VAL A 92 32.67 -3.08 2.28
C VAL A 92 31.83 -3.80 3.33
N VAL A 93 30.63 -4.25 2.92
CA VAL A 93 29.75 -5.13 3.69
C VAL A 93 29.66 -6.46 2.96
N ASP A 94 30.31 -7.47 3.49
CA ASP A 94 30.28 -8.83 2.96
C ASP A 94 29.16 -9.62 3.62
N LEU A 95 28.21 -10.10 2.82
CA LEU A 95 27.04 -10.86 3.22
C LEU A 95 27.16 -12.36 2.90
N GLY A 96 28.36 -12.80 2.48
CA GLY A 96 28.71 -14.21 2.29
C GLY A 96 27.81 -14.93 1.28
N ALA A 97 27.21 -16.05 1.72
CA ALA A 97 26.39 -16.92 0.86
C ALA A 97 25.02 -16.32 0.45
N ALA A 98 24.67 -15.14 0.93
CA ALA A 98 23.39 -14.50 0.70
C ALA A 98 23.12 -14.17 -0.78
N THR A 99 21.86 -13.84 -1.07
CA THR A 99 21.41 -13.24 -2.32
C THR A 99 20.97 -11.81 -2.07
N LEU A 100 21.60 -10.84 -2.74
CA LEU A 100 21.13 -9.46 -2.82
C LEU A 100 19.93 -9.38 -3.75
N MET A 101 18.93 -8.54 -3.41
CA MET A 101 17.80 -8.28 -4.28
C MET A 101 17.20 -6.89 -3.99
N PRO A 102 16.37 -6.34 -4.91
CA PRO A 102 15.64 -5.11 -4.61
C PRO A 102 14.83 -5.28 -3.33
N GLY A 103 14.69 -4.22 -2.56
CA GLY A 103 13.70 -4.18 -1.49
C GLY A 103 12.33 -4.56 -2.01
N MET A 104 11.64 -5.45 -1.30
CA MET A 104 10.36 -5.98 -1.72
C MET A 104 9.26 -4.91 -1.67
N ILE A 105 8.25 -5.09 -2.51
CA ILE A 105 7.08 -4.21 -2.62
C ILE A 105 5.82 -5.03 -2.34
N ASP A 106 5.01 -4.56 -1.39
CA ASP A 106 3.68 -5.11 -1.11
C ASP A 106 2.62 -4.17 -1.72
N CYS A 107 1.91 -4.64 -2.74
CA CYS A 107 0.97 -3.82 -3.51
C CYS A 107 -0.43 -3.74 -2.89
N HIS A 108 -0.69 -4.43 -1.78
CA HIS A 108 -1.99 -4.43 -1.13
C HIS A 108 -1.86 -4.59 0.38
N THR A 109 -1.93 -3.48 1.09
CA THR A 109 -1.90 -3.44 2.56
C THR A 109 -2.94 -2.48 3.10
N HIS A 110 -3.19 -2.57 4.40
CA HIS A 110 -3.99 -1.66 5.20
C HIS A 110 -3.18 -1.25 6.44
N VAL A 111 -2.23 -0.31 6.28
CA VAL A 111 -1.27 0.06 7.35
C VAL A 111 -1.95 0.64 8.58
N ALA A 112 -3.12 1.28 8.41
CA ALA A 112 -3.92 1.81 9.51
C ALA A 112 -4.73 0.73 10.24
N ALA A 113 -4.82 -0.49 9.71
CA ALA A 113 -5.62 -1.54 10.29
C ALA A 113 -5.01 -2.05 11.61
N ARG A 114 -5.86 -2.21 12.61
CA ARG A 114 -5.49 -2.70 13.92
C ARG A 114 -5.96 -4.15 14.07
N VAL A 115 -5.05 -5.10 13.89
CA VAL A 115 -5.33 -6.49 14.21
C VAL A 115 -5.08 -6.69 15.70
N VAL A 116 -6.12 -6.51 16.49
CA VAL A 116 -6.13 -6.94 17.90
C VAL A 116 -7.18 -8.03 18.03
N PRO A 117 -6.92 -9.07 18.84
CA PRO A 117 -7.78 -10.25 18.92
C PRO A 117 -9.28 -9.97 19.15
N ASP A 118 -9.62 -8.83 19.75
CA ASP A 118 -10.99 -8.48 20.12
C ASP A 118 -11.63 -7.37 19.27
N THR A 119 -10.91 -6.81 18.27
CA THR A 119 -11.36 -5.59 17.57
C THR A 119 -11.07 -5.59 16.06
N TYR A 120 -10.88 -6.76 15.45
CA TYR A 120 -10.49 -6.89 14.04
C TYR A 120 -11.38 -6.08 13.08
N MET A 121 -12.71 -6.14 13.27
CA MET A 121 -13.66 -5.40 12.44
C MET A 121 -13.67 -3.89 12.70
N LEU A 122 -13.15 -3.42 13.84
CA LEU A 122 -13.09 -1.98 14.16
C LEU A 122 -12.05 -1.23 13.32
N ALA A 123 -11.09 -1.93 12.76
CA ALA A 123 -10.04 -1.31 11.94
C ALA A 123 -10.50 -0.99 10.51
N LEU A 124 -11.49 -1.72 10.00
CA LEU A 124 -12.09 -1.49 8.67
C LEU A 124 -13.40 -0.70 8.76
N MET A 125 -13.96 -0.54 9.97
CA MET A 125 -15.18 0.23 10.20
C MET A 125 -14.83 1.63 10.71
N PRO A 126 -15.62 2.66 10.39
CA PRO A 126 -15.52 3.92 11.11
C PRO A 126 -15.63 3.65 12.62
N PRO A 127 -14.88 4.36 13.46
CA PRO A 127 -14.87 4.13 14.89
C PRO A 127 -16.31 4.18 15.42
N LYS A 128 -16.72 3.13 16.15
CA LYS A 128 -18.09 3.01 16.71
C LYS A 128 -18.40 4.13 17.69
N THR A 129 -17.36 4.80 18.19
CA THR A 129 -17.46 6.06 18.93
C THR A 129 -16.35 7.00 18.47
N ALA A 130 -16.60 8.30 18.44
CA ALA A 130 -15.60 9.33 18.16
C ALA A 130 -14.37 9.27 19.09
N ALA A 131 -14.42 8.48 20.13
CA ALA A 131 -13.35 8.22 21.09
C ALA A 131 -12.52 6.98 20.76
N ASP A 132 -12.97 6.10 19.85
CA ASP A 132 -12.21 4.93 19.43
C ASP A 132 -11.14 5.34 18.39
N ASN A 133 -10.41 6.24 18.81
CA ASN A 133 -9.00 6.36 18.79
C ASN A 133 -8.36 6.31 17.39
N VAL A 134 -8.74 7.30 16.55
CA VAL A 134 -7.91 7.68 15.39
C VAL A 134 -6.44 7.86 15.82
N ALA A 135 -6.19 8.45 17.00
CA ALA A 135 -4.85 8.60 17.55
C ALA A 135 -4.19 7.26 17.88
N GLU A 136 -4.91 6.33 18.50
CA GLU A 136 -4.40 5.00 18.81
C GLU A 136 -4.13 4.20 17.52
N ALA A 137 -5.03 4.23 16.54
CA ALA A 137 -4.84 3.60 15.25
C ALA A 137 -3.61 4.18 14.50
N ALA A 138 -3.38 5.50 14.60
CA ALA A 138 -2.19 6.13 14.04
C ALA A 138 -0.90 5.64 14.72
N LEU A 139 -0.89 5.41 16.03
CA LEU A 139 0.27 4.83 16.72
C LEU A 139 0.51 3.37 16.31
N TYR A 140 -0.54 2.56 16.19
CA TYR A 140 -0.41 1.20 15.69
C TYR A 140 0.06 1.14 14.24
N SER A 141 -0.32 2.10 13.41
CA SER A 141 0.13 2.14 12.01
C SER A 141 1.65 2.27 11.88
N ILE A 142 2.31 2.96 12.81
CA ILE A 142 3.77 3.05 12.88
C ILE A 142 4.37 1.67 13.09
N ARG A 143 3.86 0.91 14.08
CA ARG A 143 4.29 -0.46 14.35
C ARG A 143 4.07 -1.36 13.14
N ASN A 144 2.91 -1.28 12.52
CA ASN A 144 2.58 -2.06 11.32
C ASN A 144 3.59 -1.81 10.19
N ALA A 145 3.88 -0.53 9.91
CA ALA A 145 4.88 -0.14 8.91
C ALA A 145 6.28 -0.67 9.25
N GLN A 146 6.67 -0.62 10.52
CA GLN A 146 7.97 -1.13 10.98
C GLN A 146 8.06 -2.66 10.83
N GLN A 147 7.00 -3.41 11.11
CA GLN A 147 6.96 -4.85 10.90
C GLN A 147 7.14 -5.21 9.42
N MET A 148 6.49 -4.49 8.51
CA MET A 148 6.67 -4.70 7.08
C MET A 148 8.10 -4.38 6.62
N LEU A 149 8.70 -3.28 7.09
CA LEU A 149 10.08 -2.93 6.78
C LEU A 149 11.06 -3.99 7.31
N ARG A 150 10.84 -4.51 8.51
CA ARG A 150 11.61 -5.62 9.10
C ARG A 150 11.57 -6.86 8.22
N ASN A 151 10.44 -7.15 7.61
CA ASN A 151 10.25 -8.25 6.66
C ASN A 151 10.83 -7.98 5.27
N GLY A 152 11.52 -6.83 5.05
CA GLY A 152 12.18 -6.49 3.80
C GLY A 152 11.31 -5.76 2.78
N PHE A 153 10.08 -5.40 3.13
CA PHE A 153 9.24 -4.56 2.28
C PHE A 153 9.65 -3.10 2.44
N THR A 154 10.35 -2.57 1.45
CA THR A 154 10.85 -1.19 1.45
C THR A 154 9.86 -0.21 0.85
N THR A 155 8.86 -0.73 0.15
CA THR A 155 7.73 0.05 -0.41
C THR A 155 6.44 -0.74 -0.20
N VAL A 156 5.35 -0.04 0.13
CA VAL A 156 4.02 -0.62 0.28
C VAL A 156 2.98 0.29 -0.36
N ARG A 157 1.91 -0.31 -0.88
CA ARG A 157 0.70 0.40 -1.32
C ARG A 157 -0.42 0.10 -0.34
N ASP A 158 -0.84 1.11 0.41
CA ASP A 158 -2.06 1.08 1.22
C ASP A 158 -3.26 1.35 0.30
N VAL A 159 -4.19 0.42 0.27
CA VAL A 159 -5.36 0.48 -0.62
C VAL A 159 -6.68 0.67 0.12
N GLY A 160 -6.59 1.23 1.33
CA GLY A 160 -7.78 1.58 2.10
C GLY A 160 -7.42 2.05 3.51
N GLY A 161 -7.24 3.36 3.69
CA GLY A 161 -6.96 4.00 4.97
C GLY A 161 -8.13 4.87 5.43
N GLY A 162 -8.61 4.65 6.65
CA GLY A 162 -9.63 5.51 7.27
C GLY A 162 -9.04 6.72 7.98
N ALA A 163 -9.84 7.77 8.13
CA ALA A 163 -9.52 8.98 8.91
C ALA A 163 -8.18 9.67 8.52
N GLY A 164 -7.64 9.39 7.32
CA GLY A 164 -6.39 9.97 6.82
C GLY A 164 -5.12 9.47 7.51
N ILE A 165 -5.18 8.34 8.23
CA ILE A 165 -4.04 7.78 8.97
C ILE A 165 -2.94 7.32 8.01
N ASP A 166 -3.29 6.67 6.91
CA ASP A 166 -2.39 6.23 5.86
C ASP A 166 -1.60 7.40 5.23
N LEU A 167 -2.29 8.50 4.93
CA LEU A 167 -1.70 9.73 4.42
C LEU A 167 -0.78 10.40 5.44
N ALA A 168 -1.20 10.43 6.71
CA ALA A 168 -0.41 11.00 7.80
C ALA A 168 0.86 10.18 8.04
N LEU A 169 0.76 8.85 8.07
CA LEU A 169 1.90 7.95 8.23
C LEU A 169 2.87 8.06 7.06
N ARG A 170 2.36 8.05 5.80
CA ARG A 170 3.16 8.27 4.61
C ARG A 170 4.01 9.54 4.74
N ASN A 171 3.38 10.65 5.10
CA ASN A 171 4.06 11.92 5.24
C ASN A 171 5.08 11.92 6.38
N ALA A 172 4.75 11.30 7.52
CA ALA A 172 5.65 11.18 8.67
C ALA A 172 6.90 10.34 8.34
N VAL A 173 6.73 9.23 7.63
CA VAL A 173 7.85 8.39 7.15
C VAL A 173 8.68 9.15 6.10
N ALA A 174 8.04 9.81 5.13
CA ALA A 174 8.73 10.57 4.10
C ALA A 174 9.57 11.73 4.66
N ASN A 175 9.10 12.34 5.75
CA ASN A 175 9.79 13.43 6.44
C ASN A 175 10.83 12.92 7.47
N GLY A 176 10.96 11.60 7.65
CA GLY A 176 11.92 10.99 8.57
C GLY A 176 11.54 11.07 10.05
N ALA A 177 10.28 11.38 10.37
CA ALA A 177 9.78 11.36 11.75
C ALA A 177 9.74 9.94 12.31
N PHE A 178 9.45 8.96 11.45
CA PHE A 178 9.46 7.54 11.78
C PHE A 178 10.17 6.73 10.71
N LEU A 179 10.82 5.64 11.13
CA LEU A 179 11.38 4.66 10.23
C LEU A 179 10.25 3.71 9.76
N GLY A 180 10.09 3.56 8.46
CA GLY A 180 9.09 2.71 7.82
C GLY A 180 9.37 2.57 6.33
N PRO A 181 8.64 1.71 5.61
CA PRO A 181 8.72 1.62 4.15
C PRO A 181 8.21 2.91 3.50
N ARG A 182 8.53 3.09 2.23
CA ARG A 182 7.85 4.12 1.40
C ARG A 182 6.40 3.71 1.22
N ILE A 183 5.46 4.62 1.42
CA ILE A 183 4.02 4.32 1.38
C ILE A 183 3.40 5.06 0.19
N LEU A 184 2.60 4.34 -0.60
CA LEU A 184 1.63 4.91 -1.52
C LEU A 184 0.25 4.71 -0.88
N ALA A 185 -0.51 5.78 -0.68
CA ALA A 185 -1.73 5.77 0.11
C ALA A 185 -2.96 6.12 -0.73
N ALA A 186 -4.05 5.36 -0.55
CA ALA A 186 -5.32 5.55 -1.26
C ALA A 186 -6.32 6.44 -0.51
N GLY A 187 -6.19 6.58 0.81
CA GLY A 187 -7.30 7.08 1.61
C GLY A 187 -8.45 6.07 1.67
N PRO A 188 -9.68 6.49 1.99
CA PRO A 188 -10.85 5.61 2.01
C PRO A 188 -11.13 4.97 0.65
N SER A 189 -11.53 3.69 0.63
CA SER A 189 -11.94 3.04 -0.61
C SER A 189 -13.27 3.61 -1.11
N LEU A 190 -13.43 3.75 -2.43
CA LEU A 190 -14.70 4.13 -3.03
C LEU A 190 -15.66 2.94 -3.04
N SER A 191 -16.86 3.13 -2.54
CA SER A 191 -17.91 2.11 -2.43
C SER A 191 -19.26 2.66 -2.83
N ILE A 192 -20.16 1.77 -3.24
CA ILE A 192 -21.57 2.15 -3.41
C ILE A 192 -22.27 2.19 -2.05
N THR A 193 -23.39 2.89 -1.97
CA THR A 193 -24.32 2.82 -0.83
C THR A 193 -24.79 1.38 -0.64
N GLY A 194 -24.70 0.86 0.59
CA GLY A 194 -24.99 -0.54 0.90
C GLY A 194 -23.92 -1.53 0.44
N GLY A 195 -22.79 -1.05 -0.09
CA GLY A 195 -21.69 -1.88 -0.59
C GLY A 195 -20.69 -2.30 0.49
N HIS A 196 -19.61 -2.96 0.03
CA HIS A 196 -18.55 -3.52 0.88
C HIS A 196 -17.87 -2.49 1.80
N GLY A 197 -17.74 -1.24 1.37
CA GLY A 197 -17.12 -0.16 2.15
C GLY A 197 -18.11 0.74 2.89
N ASP A 198 -19.40 0.40 2.90
CA ASP A 198 -20.42 1.15 3.63
C ASP A 198 -20.69 0.54 5.01
N THR A 199 -21.33 1.29 5.87
CA THR A 199 -21.71 0.85 7.22
C THR A 199 -23.09 0.19 7.17
N ASN A 200 -23.15 -1.12 6.95
CA ASN A 200 -24.36 -1.87 6.63
C ASN A 200 -25.09 -2.51 7.83
N ASP A 201 -24.49 -2.52 9.01
CA ASP A 201 -24.96 -3.29 10.19
C ASP A 201 -25.50 -2.43 11.32
N LEU A 202 -25.86 -1.17 11.03
CA LEU A 202 -26.48 -0.28 12.00
C LEU A 202 -27.99 -0.47 12.08
N PRO A 203 -28.61 -0.32 13.26
CA PRO A 203 -30.05 -0.27 13.39
C PRO A 203 -30.66 0.83 12.50
N GLU A 204 -31.84 0.59 11.91
CA GLU A 204 -32.50 1.50 10.97
C GLU A 204 -32.68 2.94 11.49
N PHE A 205 -32.82 3.10 12.82
CA PHE A 205 -32.94 4.42 13.44
C PHE A 205 -31.61 5.18 13.61
N VAL A 206 -30.48 4.54 13.30
CA VAL A 206 -29.14 5.16 13.32
C VAL A 206 -28.78 5.62 11.93
N HIS A 207 -28.86 6.91 11.69
CA HIS A 207 -28.40 7.51 10.44
C HIS A 207 -26.93 7.92 10.60
N VAL A 208 -26.07 7.41 9.73
CA VAL A 208 -24.68 7.86 9.60
C VAL A 208 -24.65 8.76 8.38
N ASP A 209 -24.34 10.03 8.60
CA ASP A 209 -23.98 10.90 7.53
C ASP A 209 -22.75 10.33 6.82
N GLN A 210 -22.86 10.08 5.52
CA GLN A 210 -21.73 9.66 4.70
C GLN A 210 -21.03 10.91 4.16
N PRO A 211 -20.07 11.48 4.90
CA PRO A 211 -19.37 12.65 4.43
C PRO A 211 -18.62 12.29 3.14
N ILE A 212 -18.35 13.29 2.31
CA ILE A 212 -17.62 13.11 1.05
C ILE A 212 -16.29 12.38 1.26
N GLU A 213 -15.76 12.45 2.47
CA GLU A 213 -14.55 11.77 2.91
C GLU A 213 -14.69 10.25 3.08
N SER A 214 -15.87 9.74 3.21
CA SER A 214 -16.09 8.30 3.47
C SER A 214 -15.79 7.42 2.26
N GLY A 215 -15.76 7.99 1.05
CA GLY A 215 -15.65 7.25 -0.20
C GLY A 215 -16.97 6.65 -0.71
N VAL A 216 -18.03 6.64 0.10
CA VAL A 216 -19.34 6.09 -0.32
C VAL A 216 -20.05 7.07 -1.25
N SER A 217 -20.56 6.56 -2.39
CA SER A 217 -21.24 7.37 -3.38
C SER A 217 -22.13 6.51 -4.28
N TYR A 218 -22.75 7.13 -5.26
CA TYR A 218 -23.53 6.47 -6.32
C TYR A 218 -23.47 7.30 -7.61
N GLY A 219 -23.57 6.59 -8.73
CA GLY A 219 -23.61 7.18 -10.06
C GLY A 219 -22.29 7.80 -10.51
N PRO A 220 -22.10 7.96 -11.84
CA PRO A 220 -20.82 8.43 -12.40
C PRO A 220 -20.37 9.80 -11.89
N TYR A 221 -21.31 10.73 -11.68
CA TYR A 221 -20.98 12.09 -11.20
C TYR A 221 -20.53 12.09 -9.74
N GLY A 222 -21.20 11.32 -8.88
CA GLY A 222 -20.84 11.20 -7.48
C GLY A 222 -19.43 10.60 -7.32
N PHE A 223 -19.08 9.58 -8.09
CA PHE A 223 -17.75 9.00 -8.05
C PHE A 223 -16.67 9.95 -8.60
N ARG A 224 -16.95 10.75 -9.64
CA ARG A 224 -16.01 11.81 -10.08
C ARG A 224 -15.72 12.82 -8.96
N GLU A 225 -16.74 13.19 -8.20
CA GLU A 225 -16.59 14.09 -7.04
C GLU A 225 -15.69 13.45 -5.96
N ARG A 226 -15.92 12.15 -5.63
CA ARG A 226 -15.07 11.42 -4.67
C ARG A 226 -13.60 11.35 -5.12
N VAL A 227 -13.35 11.07 -6.39
CA VAL A 227 -11.97 11.08 -6.94
C VAL A 227 -11.31 12.43 -6.74
N ARG A 228 -12.00 13.54 -7.04
CA ARG A 228 -11.45 14.90 -6.85
C ARG A 228 -11.13 15.19 -5.39
N GLU A 229 -12.00 14.77 -4.47
CA GLU A 229 -11.77 14.95 -3.03
C GLU A 229 -10.55 14.14 -2.55
N HIS A 230 -10.37 12.91 -3.04
CA HIS A 230 -9.18 12.11 -2.79
C HIS A 230 -7.92 12.77 -3.33
N VAL A 231 -7.96 13.27 -4.57
CA VAL A 231 -6.84 14.00 -5.18
C VAL A 231 -6.49 15.26 -4.39
N LYS A 232 -7.49 16.02 -3.92
CA LYS A 232 -7.30 17.19 -3.05
C LYS A 232 -6.56 16.83 -1.75
N ARG A 233 -6.73 15.61 -1.25
CA ARG A 233 -6.00 15.06 -0.08
C ARG A 233 -4.65 14.47 -0.43
N HIS A 234 -4.23 14.55 -1.70
CA HIS A 234 -2.94 14.06 -2.18
C HIS A 234 -2.77 12.53 -2.05
N VAL A 235 -3.83 11.75 -2.33
CA VAL A 235 -3.69 10.30 -2.46
C VAL A 235 -2.78 9.94 -3.65
N ASP A 236 -2.12 8.78 -3.57
CA ASP A 236 -1.22 8.28 -4.61
C ASP A 236 -1.95 7.34 -5.58
N VAL A 237 -3.03 6.73 -5.15
CA VAL A 237 -3.83 5.73 -5.87
C VAL A 237 -5.30 5.88 -5.48
N ILE A 238 -6.20 5.48 -6.38
CA ILE A 238 -7.64 5.37 -6.09
C ILE A 238 -7.96 3.89 -5.93
N LYS A 239 -8.73 3.54 -4.89
CA LYS A 239 -9.26 2.19 -4.67
C LYS A 239 -10.77 2.18 -4.81
N ILE A 240 -11.30 1.24 -5.59
CA ILE A 240 -12.74 0.94 -5.66
C ILE A 240 -13.03 -0.46 -5.12
N LEU A 241 -14.24 -0.68 -4.66
CA LEU A 241 -14.76 -1.96 -4.19
C LEU A 241 -15.79 -2.47 -5.20
N ALA A 242 -15.30 -3.11 -6.29
CA ALA A 242 -16.10 -3.47 -7.44
C ALA A 242 -17.07 -4.64 -7.19
N THR A 243 -16.83 -5.43 -6.13
CA THR A 243 -17.76 -6.47 -5.65
C THR A 243 -17.99 -6.34 -4.16
N GLY A 244 -18.95 -7.08 -3.63
CA GLY A 244 -19.04 -7.35 -2.20
C GLY A 244 -17.78 -8.02 -1.66
N GLY A 245 -17.66 -8.14 -0.34
CA GLY A 245 -16.48 -8.66 0.33
C GLY A 245 -16.76 -9.78 1.33
N VAL A 246 -15.71 -10.48 1.70
CA VAL A 246 -15.78 -11.60 2.65
C VAL A 246 -16.09 -11.09 4.07
N LEU A 247 -15.54 -9.96 4.45
CA LEU A 247 -15.61 -9.43 5.82
C LEU A 247 -16.75 -8.44 6.08
N SER A 248 -17.44 -7.96 5.03
CA SER A 248 -18.58 -7.04 5.18
C SER A 248 -19.86 -7.77 5.56
N TYR A 249 -20.79 -7.03 6.20
CA TYR A 249 -22.14 -7.49 6.49
C TYR A 249 -23.14 -7.07 5.41
N GLY A 250 -24.20 -7.86 5.23
CA GLY A 250 -25.36 -7.48 4.41
C GLY A 250 -25.16 -7.53 2.92
N ASP A 251 -23.95 -7.76 2.42
CA ASP A 251 -23.64 -7.90 1.01
C ASP A 251 -23.31 -9.34 0.59
N VAL A 252 -23.45 -9.61 -0.70
CA VAL A 252 -23.04 -10.88 -1.30
C VAL A 252 -21.65 -10.71 -1.89
N TRP A 253 -20.68 -11.43 -1.35
CA TRP A 253 -19.23 -11.22 -1.54
C TRP A 253 -18.75 -11.25 -3.00
N ASN A 254 -19.43 -11.95 -3.90
CA ASN A 254 -19.01 -12.19 -5.29
C ASN A 254 -19.85 -11.51 -6.37
N ILE A 255 -20.82 -10.66 -6.00
CA ILE A 255 -21.63 -9.94 -6.98
C ILE A 255 -21.07 -8.53 -7.26
N PRO A 256 -21.25 -8.02 -8.50
CA PRO A 256 -20.85 -6.66 -8.83
C PRO A 256 -21.57 -5.61 -7.98
N GLN A 257 -20.83 -4.59 -7.54
CA GLN A 257 -21.39 -3.43 -6.84
C GLN A 257 -21.30 -2.16 -7.67
N PHE A 258 -20.40 -2.09 -8.63
CA PHE A 258 -20.28 -0.98 -9.56
C PHE A 258 -20.87 -1.34 -10.93
N ASN A 259 -21.51 -0.39 -11.56
CA ASN A 259 -21.82 -0.43 -12.98
C ASN A 259 -20.60 -0.04 -13.82
N LEU A 260 -20.59 -0.40 -15.09
CA LEU A 260 -19.47 -0.09 -15.99
C LEU A 260 -19.21 1.42 -16.12
N ASP A 261 -20.27 2.22 -16.25
CA ASP A 261 -20.17 3.69 -16.38
C ASP A 261 -19.63 4.37 -15.11
N GLU A 262 -19.90 3.79 -13.94
CA GLU A 262 -19.33 4.26 -12.66
C GLU A 262 -17.83 3.97 -12.60
N VAL A 263 -17.40 2.75 -12.97
CA VAL A 263 -15.97 2.41 -13.04
C VAL A 263 -15.25 3.30 -14.04
N GLN A 264 -15.83 3.48 -15.25
CA GLN A 264 -15.27 4.38 -16.26
C GLN A 264 -15.17 5.82 -15.76
N ALA A 265 -16.17 6.31 -15.03
CA ALA A 265 -16.12 7.64 -14.43
C ALA A 265 -14.98 7.81 -13.43
N VAL A 266 -14.74 6.79 -12.58
CA VAL A 266 -13.60 6.78 -11.66
C VAL A 266 -12.28 6.79 -12.44
N VAL A 267 -12.13 5.89 -13.41
CA VAL A 267 -10.88 5.74 -14.18
C VAL A 267 -10.56 7.00 -14.98
N ASP A 268 -11.54 7.55 -15.71
CA ASP A 268 -11.40 8.77 -16.49
C ASP A 268 -10.96 9.95 -15.61
N GLU A 269 -11.63 10.10 -14.45
CA GLU A 269 -11.32 11.22 -13.56
C GLU A 269 -9.93 11.04 -12.92
N SER A 270 -9.59 9.82 -12.50
CA SER A 270 -8.29 9.50 -11.90
C SER A 270 -7.13 9.72 -12.89
N THR A 271 -7.33 9.38 -14.16
CA THR A 271 -6.34 9.53 -15.24
C THR A 271 -5.96 11.01 -15.45
N LYS A 272 -6.91 11.95 -15.33
CA LYS A 272 -6.63 13.39 -15.44
C LYS A 272 -5.61 13.88 -14.40
N PHE A 273 -5.53 13.18 -13.28
CA PHE A 273 -4.63 13.50 -12.17
C PHE A 273 -3.49 12.49 -12.04
N GLU A 274 -3.26 11.66 -13.06
CA GLU A 274 -2.20 10.65 -13.09
C GLU A 274 -2.30 9.65 -11.90
N ARG A 275 -3.52 9.32 -11.47
CA ARG A 275 -3.76 8.34 -10.41
C ARG A 275 -4.19 7.01 -11.02
N LYS A 276 -3.51 5.94 -10.63
CA LYS A 276 -3.91 4.57 -10.97
C LYS A 276 -5.12 4.16 -10.15
N VAL A 277 -5.91 3.22 -10.68
CA VAL A 277 -7.09 2.69 -10.00
C VAL A 277 -6.88 1.21 -9.69
N ALA A 278 -7.03 0.83 -8.42
CA ALA A 278 -7.04 -0.54 -7.92
C ALA A 278 -8.49 -0.96 -7.62
N ALA A 279 -8.88 -2.18 -7.99
CA ALA A 279 -10.25 -2.67 -7.80
C ALA A 279 -10.28 -3.96 -6.99
N HIS A 280 -10.84 -3.91 -5.76
CA HIS A 280 -11.27 -5.11 -5.06
C HIS A 280 -12.33 -5.83 -5.88
N ALA A 281 -12.14 -7.10 -6.20
CA ALA A 281 -13.11 -7.88 -6.92
C ALA A 281 -12.92 -9.39 -6.71
N HIS A 282 -13.97 -10.09 -6.30
CA HIS A 282 -13.96 -11.52 -6.07
C HIS A 282 -14.66 -12.31 -7.19
N GLY A 283 -15.86 -11.94 -7.57
CA GLY A 283 -16.65 -12.64 -8.59
C GLY A 283 -16.31 -12.19 -10.01
N ASP A 284 -16.28 -13.13 -10.95
CA ASP A 284 -15.86 -12.90 -12.34
C ASP A 284 -16.60 -11.75 -13.05
N LYS A 285 -17.92 -11.61 -12.82
CA LYS A 285 -18.69 -10.51 -13.41
C LYS A 285 -18.19 -9.13 -12.96
N GLY A 286 -17.90 -8.99 -11.65
CA GLY A 286 -17.36 -7.73 -11.12
C GLY A 286 -15.93 -7.48 -11.59
N ILE A 287 -15.11 -8.54 -11.67
CA ILE A 287 -13.75 -8.45 -12.24
C ILE A 287 -13.84 -7.97 -13.71
N ALA A 288 -14.72 -8.57 -14.52
CA ALA A 288 -14.88 -8.20 -15.91
C ALA A 288 -15.32 -6.73 -16.08
N ILE A 289 -16.30 -6.27 -15.27
CA ILE A 289 -16.73 -4.86 -15.27
C ILE A 289 -15.58 -3.91 -14.91
N ALA A 290 -14.80 -4.25 -13.87
CA ALA A 290 -13.67 -3.43 -13.46
C ALA A 290 -12.60 -3.37 -14.57
N VAL A 291 -12.26 -4.50 -15.19
CA VAL A 291 -11.32 -4.57 -16.32
C VAL A 291 -11.84 -3.79 -17.53
N ASP A 292 -13.12 -3.97 -17.90
CA ASP A 292 -13.74 -3.24 -19.01
C ASP A 292 -13.81 -1.73 -18.73
N GLY A 293 -13.92 -1.33 -17.47
CA GLY A 293 -13.85 0.06 -17.02
C GLY A 293 -12.45 0.66 -17.04
N GLY A 294 -11.38 -0.16 -17.21
CA GLY A 294 -10.01 0.32 -17.40
C GLY A 294 -9.18 0.41 -16.10
N VAL A 295 -9.50 -0.35 -15.07
CA VAL A 295 -8.70 -0.37 -13.83
C VAL A 295 -7.30 -0.93 -14.07
N HIS A 296 -6.32 -0.50 -13.28
CA HIS A 296 -4.91 -0.87 -13.44
C HIS A 296 -4.58 -2.19 -12.75
N SER A 297 -5.24 -2.51 -11.64
CA SER A 297 -5.09 -3.79 -10.94
C SER A 297 -6.41 -4.32 -10.41
N ILE A 298 -6.53 -5.65 -10.44
CA ILE A 298 -7.55 -6.39 -9.72
C ILE A 298 -6.92 -6.95 -8.45
N GLU A 299 -7.52 -6.65 -7.34
CA GLU A 299 -7.16 -7.15 -6.03
C GLU A 299 -7.99 -8.40 -5.73
N HIS A 300 -7.36 -9.44 -5.19
CA HIS A 300 -7.93 -10.78 -4.93
C HIS A 300 -8.17 -11.60 -6.19
N GLY A 301 -9.05 -11.16 -7.10
CA GLY A 301 -9.32 -11.88 -8.36
C GLY A 301 -9.85 -13.30 -8.17
N THR A 302 -10.53 -13.58 -7.06
CA THR A 302 -10.85 -14.91 -6.52
C THR A 302 -11.47 -15.85 -7.55
N GLY A 303 -12.50 -15.41 -8.26
CA GLY A 303 -13.25 -16.26 -9.21
C GLY A 303 -12.94 -15.93 -10.69
N VAL A 304 -11.77 -15.36 -10.99
CA VAL A 304 -11.43 -14.91 -12.34
C VAL A 304 -11.51 -16.05 -13.38
N SER A 305 -12.23 -15.81 -14.49
CA SER A 305 -12.35 -16.75 -15.61
C SER A 305 -11.22 -16.58 -16.63
N GLU A 306 -11.03 -17.58 -17.50
CA GLU A 306 -10.09 -17.48 -18.63
C GLU A 306 -10.42 -16.32 -19.57
N ALA A 307 -11.71 -16.08 -19.82
CA ALA A 307 -12.18 -14.98 -20.66
C ALA A 307 -11.79 -13.62 -20.06
N THR A 308 -11.96 -13.47 -18.73
CA THR A 308 -11.60 -12.24 -18.03
C THR A 308 -10.09 -12.08 -17.91
N LEU A 309 -9.33 -13.16 -17.68
CA LEU A 309 -7.85 -13.13 -17.75
C LEU A 309 -7.35 -12.67 -19.12
N LYS A 310 -7.98 -13.13 -20.21
CA LYS A 310 -7.63 -12.66 -21.55
C LYS A 310 -7.85 -11.15 -21.71
N LYS A 311 -8.95 -10.62 -21.18
CA LYS A 311 -9.18 -9.16 -21.16
C LYS A 311 -8.12 -8.42 -20.35
N MET A 312 -7.70 -8.97 -19.18
CA MET A 312 -6.63 -8.41 -18.36
C MET A 312 -5.30 -8.37 -19.12
N GLU A 313 -4.96 -9.44 -19.83
CA GLU A 313 -3.78 -9.48 -20.71
C GLU A 313 -3.81 -8.38 -21.77
N ASP A 314 -4.93 -8.28 -22.50
CA ASP A 314 -5.09 -7.33 -23.62
C ASP A 314 -5.05 -5.87 -23.16
N ARG A 315 -5.46 -5.60 -21.91
CA ARG A 315 -5.47 -4.25 -21.31
C ARG A 315 -4.26 -3.94 -20.43
N GLY A 316 -3.42 -4.94 -20.14
CA GLY A 316 -2.29 -4.80 -19.22
C GLY A 316 -2.70 -4.63 -17.77
N THR A 317 -3.88 -5.12 -17.38
CA THR A 317 -4.37 -5.09 -16.00
C THR A 317 -3.62 -6.13 -15.17
N TYR A 318 -3.12 -5.73 -14.00
CA TYR A 318 -2.40 -6.61 -13.08
C TYR A 318 -3.35 -7.40 -12.16
N LEU A 319 -2.87 -8.54 -11.65
CA LEU A 319 -3.52 -9.28 -10.58
C LEU A 319 -2.70 -9.22 -9.29
N THR A 320 -3.31 -8.85 -8.17
CA THR A 320 -2.73 -8.85 -6.83
C THR A 320 -3.52 -9.82 -5.94
N PRO A 321 -3.08 -11.08 -5.74
CA PRO A 321 -3.95 -12.19 -5.33
C PRO A 321 -4.26 -12.28 -3.83
N THR A 322 -3.43 -11.75 -2.93
CA THR A 322 -3.66 -11.71 -1.46
C THR A 322 -4.07 -13.06 -0.84
N ILE A 323 -3.27 -14.09 -1.06
CA ILE A 323 -3.65 -15.48 -0.77
C ILE A 323 -3.81 -15.75 0.73
N TRP A 324 -2.84 -15.27 1.55
CA TRP A 324 -2.84 -15.52 2.98
C TRP A 324 -4.03 -14.89 3.70
N ALA A 325 -4.62 -13.83 3.15
CA ALA A 325 -5.77 -13.17 3.77
C ALA A 325 -6.92 -14.15 4.04
N LEU A 326 -7.35 -14.92 3.02
CA LEU A 326 -8.39 -15.94 3.21
C LEU A 326 -7.93 -17.08 4.11
N ASP A 327 -6.70 -17.58 3.94
CA ASP A 327 -6.19 -18.67 4.75
C ASP A 327 -6.03 -18.27 6.22
N SER A 328 -5.72 -17.00 6.50
CA SER A 328 -5.63 -16.48 7.86
C SER A 328 -6.99 -16.45 8.57
N ILE A 329 -8.07 -16.15 7.83
CA ILE A 329 -9.44 -16.19 8.34
C ILE A 329 -9.85 -17.62 8.71
N LEU A 330 -9.40 -18.60 7.92
CA LEU A 330 -9.74 -20.01 8.08
C LEU A 330 -8.84 -20.77 9.07
N GLN A 331 -7.92 -20.07 9.75
CA GLN A 331 -7.07 -20.70 10.76
C GLN A 331 -7.88 -21.26 11.92
N PRO A 332 -7.50 -22.44 12.44
CA PRO A 332 -8.15 -23.03 13.62
C PRO A 332 -8.19 -22.05 14.80
N GLY A 333 -9.31 -22.01 15.50
CA GLY A 333 -9.50 -21.15 16.67
C GLY A 333 -9.85 -19.70 16.33
N ASN A 334 -10.00 -19.37 15.05
CA ASN A 334 -10.38 -18.02 14.60
C ASN A 334 -9.56 -16.90 15.30
N PRO A 335 -8.22 -16.89 15.11
CA PRO A 335 -7.33 -15.94 15.83
C PRO A 335 -7.65 -14.48 15.51
N ASN A 336 -8.26 -14.22 14.35
CA ASN A 336 -8.63 -12.88 13.88
C ASN A 336 -10.04 -12.47 14.32
N LYS A 337 -10.76 -13.30 15.08
CA LYS A 337 -12.12 -13.01 15.60
C LYS A 337 -13.13 -12.63 14.50
N VAL A 338 -13.01 -13.24 13.34
CA VAL A 338 -13.93 -13.04 12.21
C VAL A 338 -15.31 -13.60 12.55
N SER A 339 -16.37 -12.93 12.11
CA SER A 339 -17.75 -13.37 12.32
C SER A 339 -18.04 -14.72 11.65
N ALA A 340 -19.06 -15.46 12.13
CA ALA A 340 -19.47 -16.73 11.52
C ALA A 340 -19.84 -16.56 10.04
N ASN A 341 -20.51 -15.45 9.67
CA ASN A 341 -20.83 -15.12 8.27
C ASN A 341 -19.55 -14.88 7.43
N GLY A 342 -18.57 -14.17 7.98
CA GLY A 342 -17.28 -13.97 7.31
C GLY A 342 -16.51 -15.29 7.09
N ILE A 343 -16.53 -16.20 8.06
CA ILE A 343 -15.92 -17.54 7.94
C ILE A 343 -16.61 -18.36 6.84
N GLU A 344 -17.95 -18.34 6.78
CA GLU A 344 -18.72 -19.03 5.74
C GLU A 344 -18.36 -18.50 4.35
N LYS A 345 -18.37 -17.17 4.16
CA LYS A 345 -17.95 -16.54 2.92
C LYS A 345 -16.51 -16.88 2.56
N ALA A 346 -15.59 -16.94 3.53
CA ALA A 346 -14.20 -17.29 3.32
C ALA A 346 -14.03 -18.72 2.81
N HIS A 347 -14.79 -19.70 3.33
CA HIS A 347 -14.77 -21.07 2.82
C HIS A 347 -15.21 -21.17 1.35
N LEU A 348 -16.29 -20.46 0.98
CA LEU A 348 -16.75 -20.42 -0.40
C LEU A 348 -15.72 -19.74 -1.32
N ALA A 349 -15.14 -18.64 -0.87
CA ALA A 349 -14.14 -17.90 -1.63
C ALA A 349 -12.84 -18.68 -1.82
N ALA A 350 -12.38 -19.42 -0.81
CA ALA A 350 -11.13 -20.15 -0.87
C ALA A 350 -11.10 -21.23 -1.97
N THR A 351 -12.22 -21.91 -2.20
CA THR A 351 -12.34 -22.91 -3.28
C THR A 351 -12.17 -22.24 -4.65
N LEU A 352 -12.91 -21.16 -4.91
CA LEU A 352 -12.85 -20.42 -6.18
C LEU A 352 -11.49 -19.75 -6.38
N ARG A 353 -10.85 -19.26 -5.31
CA ARG A 353 -9.51 -18.66 -5.33
C ARG A 353 -8.47 -19.64 -5.89
N ASN A 354 -8.47 -20.88 -5.43
CA ASN A 354 -7.50 -21.85 -5.88
C ASN A 354 -7.62 -22.13 -7.37
N GLU A 355 -8.83 -22.28 -7.89
CA GLU A 355 -9.08 -22.45 -9.31
C GLU A 355 -8.72 -21.19 -10.12
N GLY A 356 -9.13 -20.00 -9.65
CA GLY A 356 -8.80 -18.73 -10.27
C GLY A 356 -7.29 -18.49 -10.35
N MET A 357 -6.57 -18.81 -9.28
CA MET A 357 -5.13 -18.67 -9.21
C MET A 357 -4.38 -19.64 -10.14
N GLN A 358 -4.84 -20.89 -10.28
CA GLN A 358 -4.28 -21.85 -11.24
C GLN A 358 -4.42 -21.33 -12.68
N ARG A 359 -5.58 -20.79 -13.03
CA ARG A 359 -5.80 -20.15 -14.34
C ARG A 359 -4.88 -18.95 -14.54
N ALA A 360 -4.76 -18.08 -13.53
CA ALA A 360 -3.93 -16.88 -13.59
C ALA A 360 -2.42 -17.22 -13.75
N ILE A 361 -1.91 -18.19 -13.00
CA ILE A 361 -0.51 -18.67 -13.13
C ILE A 361 -0.24 -19.22 -14.53
N SER A 362 -1.21 -19.86 -15.15
CA SER A 362 -1.11 -20.44 -16.50
C SER A 362 -1.30 -19.40 -17.62
N SER A 363 -1.73 -18.19 -17.29
CA SER A 363 -1.96 -17.07 -18.22
C SER A 363 -0.71 -16.19 -18.35
N ARG A 364 -0.81 -15.12 -19.17
CA ARG A 364 0.23 -14.09 -19.30
C ARG A 364 -0.07 -12.83 -18.49
N VAL A 365 -1.09 -12.87 -17.65
CA VAL A 365 -1.40 -11.75 -16.74
C VAL A 365 -0.22 -11.52 -15.80
N LYS A 366 0.22 -10.29 -15.69
CA LYS A 366 1.24 -9.93 -14.72
C LYS A 366 0.68 -10.00 -13.31
N ILE A 367 1.28 -10.85 -12.49
CA ILE A 367 0.94 -10.97 -11.07
C ILE A 367 1.88 -10.08 -10.27
N THR A 368 1.34 -9.31 -9.32
CA THR A 368 2.10 -8.55 -8.34
C THR A 368 1.89 -9.12 -6.96
N TYR A 369 2.92 -9.02 -6.12
CA TYR A 369 2.81 -9.39 -4.72
C TYR A 369 1.95 -8.37 -3.97
N GLY A 370 1.03 -8.85 -3.17
CA GLY A 370 0.19 -8.07 -2.28
C GLY A 370 -0.54 -8.99 -1.33
N THR A 371 -0.71 -8.57 -0.09
CA THR A 371 -1.01 -9.49 1.01
C THR A 371 -2.35 -9.26 1.67
N ASP A 372 -2.87 -8.05 1.62
CA ASP A 372 -4.03 -7.60 2.42
C ASP A 372 -3.72 -7.64 3.95
N ALA A 373 -2.44 -7.38 4.30
CA ALA A 373 -2.04 -7.23 5.69
C ALA A 373 -2.85 -6.11 6.35
N GLY A 374 -3.44 -6.43 7.49
CA GLY A 374 -4.54 -5.72 8.11
C GLY A 374 -5.72 -6.67 8.35
N VAL A 375 -5.94 -7.63 7.46
CA VAL A 375 -6.79 -8.81 7.70
C VAL A 375 -6.12 -9.74 8.70
N PHE A 376 -4.82 -9.74 8.74
CA PHE A 376 -3.95 -10.47 9.65
C PHE A 376 -2.78 -9.59 10.08
N PRO A 377 -2.00 -9.96 11.11
CA PRO A 377 -0.87 -9.16 11.60
C PRO A 377 0.18 -8.89 10.51
N HIS A 378 0.61 -7.63 10.38
CA HIS A 378 1.54 -7.17 9.35
C HIS A 378 2.90 -7.90 9.36
N ARG A 379 3.31 -8.48 10.52
CA ARG A 379 4.52 -9.33 10.62
C ARG A 379 4.44 -10.61 9.79
N GLU A 380 3.27 -10.97 9.27
CA GLU A 380 3.00 -12.17 8.48
C GLU A 380 2.88 -11.91 6.98
N ASN A 381 3.18 -10.69 6.53
CA ASN A 381 2.99 -10.28 5.13
C ASN A 381 3.94 -10.97 4.12
N ASN A 382 4.84 -11.83 4.55
CA ASN A 382 5.71 -12.64 3.69
C ASN A 382 5.21 -14.09 3.49
N LYS A 383 4.09 -14.48 4.10
CA LYS A 383 3.55 -15.85 3.98
C LYS A 383 3.02 -16.20 2.58
N ASP A 384 2.59 -15.21 1.81
CA ASP A 384 2.09 -15.42 0.44
C ASP A 384 3.14 -16.04 -0.49
N PHE A 385 4.45 -15.81 -0.26
CA PHE A 385 5.50 -16.41 -1.09
C PHE A 385 5.43 -17.95 -1.11
N ALA A 386 5.35 -18.56 0.06
CA ALA A 386 5.27 -20.03 0.16
C ALA A 386 3.96 -20.58 -0.41
N LEU A 387 2.85 -19.86 -0.22
CA LEU A 387 1.54 -20.25 -0.72
C LEU A 387 1.48 -20.18 -2.25
N LEU A 388 1.91 -19.07 -2.85
CA LEU A 388 1.95 -18.90 -4.30
C LEU A 388 2.89 -19.92 -4.95
N ALA A 389 4.03 -20.24 -4.33
CA ALA A 389 4.91 -21.31 -4.80
C ALA A 389 4.22 -22.67 -4.76
N SER A 390 3.47 -22.96 -3.68
CA SER A 390 2.71 -24.22 -3.57
C SER A 390 1.58 -24.35 -4.60
N MET A 391 1.09 -23.22 -5.11
CA MET A 391 0.12 -23.15 -6.21
C MET A 391 0.77 -23.25 -7.59
N GLY A 392 2.11 -23.39 -7.68
CA GLY A 392 2.84 -23.61 -8.93
C GLY A 392 3.44 -22.36 -9.56
N MET A 393 3.41 -21.20 -8.90
CA MET A 393 4.11 -20.01 -9.39
C MET A 393 5.63 -20.22 -9.31
N ARG A 394 6.33 -20.00 -10.42
CA ARG A 394 7.78 -20.22 -10.48
C ARG A 394 8.52 -19.24 -9.56
N PRO A 395 9.60 -19.65 -8.90
CA PRO A 395 10.33 -18.75 -7.99
C PRO A 395 10.76 -17.43 -8.61
N ILE A 396 11.23 -17.45 -9.87
CA ILE A 396 11.64 -16.21 -10.56
C ILE A 396 10.48 -15.24 -10.78
N ASP A 397 9.26 -15.75 -11.04
CA ASP A 397 8.07 -14.93 -11.22
C ASP A 397 7.57 -14.38 -9.88
N LEU A 398 7.76 -15.14 -8.79
CA LEU A 398 7.52 -14.66 -7.42
C LEU A 398 8.45 -13.52 -7.04
N LEU A 399 9.75 -13.63 -7.37
CA LEU A 399 10.71 -12.54 -7.15
C LEU A 399 10.33 -11.28 -7.95
N ARG A 400 9.97 -11.45 -9.22
CA ARG A 400 9.51 -10.34 -10.07
C ARG A 400 8.21 -9.72 -9.55
N SER A 401 7.29 -10.54 -9.05
CA SER A 401 6.00 -10.06 -8.54
C SER A 401 6.15 -9.07 -7.37
N ALA A 402 7.13 -9.30 -6.50
CA ALA A 402 7.42 -8.46 -5.34
C ALA A 402 8.46 -7.35 -5.63
N THR A 403 8.93 -7.22 -6.86
CA THR A 403 9.96 -6.26 -7.22
C THR A 403 9.60 -5.51 -8.51
N SER A 404 10.04 -5.95 -9.67
CA SER A 404 9.88 -5.23 -10.94
C SER A 404 8.42 -5.12 -11.39
N HIS A 405 7.60 -6.19 -11.29
CA HIS A 405 6.18 -6.10 -11.65
C HIS A 405 5.42 -5.16 -10.70
N ALA A 406 5.72 -5.23 -9.40
CA ALA A 406 5.13 -4.33 -8.41
C ALA A 406 5.50 -2.88 -8.68
N ALA A 407 6.78 -2.58 -8.95
CA ALA A 407 7.24 -1.24 -9.30
C ALA A 407 6.57 -0.70 -10.57
N ASP A 408 6.39 -1.55 -11.59
CA ASP A 408 5.69 -1.22 -12.84
C ASP A 408 4.21 -0.91 -12.58
N LEU A 409 3.50 -1.76 -11.81
CA LEU A 409 2.15 -1.47 -11.37
C LEU A 409 2.06 -0.13 -10.65
N LEU A 410 2.97 0.14 -9.71
CA LEU A 410 2.94 1.39 -8.93
C LEU A 410 3.37 2.62 -9.73
N GLY A 411 4.01 2.43 -10.90
CA GLY A 411 4.57 3.54 -11.71
C GLY A 411 5.82 4.15 -11.09
N THR A 412 6.55 3.40 -10.27
CA THR A 412 7.77 3.85 -9.60
C THR A 412 9.00 3.41 -10.39
N SER A 413 9.56 4.31 -11.18
CA SER A 413 10.70 3.99 -12.05
C SER A 413 12.06 3.94 -11.33
N ASP A 414 12.13 4.38 -10.09
CA ASP A 414 13.36 4.53 -9.32
C ASP A 414 13.68 3.33 -8.40
N ARG A 415 12.84 2.29 -8.37
CA ARG A 415 12.97 1.10 -7.50
C ARG A 415 12.45 -0.17 -8.18
N GLY A 416 12.47 -1.30 -7.47
CA GLY A 416 12.02 -2.60 -7.98
C GLY A 416 13.04 -3.32 -8.85
N THR A 417 14.14 -2.64 -9.19
CA THR A 417 15.31 -3.22 -9.88
C THR A 417 16.60 -2.65 -9.29
N LEU A 418 17.68 -3.45 -9.29
CA LEU A 418 19.02 -3.01 -8.94
C LEU A 418 19.76 -2.62 -10.23
N ALA A 419 19.90 -1.32 -10.46
CA ALA A 419 20.61 -0.78 -11.60
C ALA A 419 21.19 0.60 -11.28
N PRO A 420 22.23 1.06 -12.00
CA PRO A 420 22.76 2.41 -11.81
C PRO A 420 21.66 3.48 -11.90
N GLY A 421 21.67 4.44 -10.96
CA GLY A 421 20.70 5.52 -10.84
C GLY A 421 19.44 5.17 -10.03
N LYS A 422 19.17 3.90 -9.75
CA LYS A 422 18.03 3.48 -8.92
C LYS A 422 18.30 3.75 -7.44
N LEU A 423 17.24 3.80 -6.64
CA LEU A 423 17.35 3.89 -5.18
C LEU A 423 18.06 2.67 -4.61
N ALA A 424 18.90 2.90 -3.62
CA ALA A 424 19.54 1.83 -2.87
C ALA A 424 18.59 1.29 -1.77
N ASP A 425 17.43 0.80 -2.21
CA ASP A 425 16.50 0.02 -1.41
C ASP A 425 16.82 -1.46 -1.70
N VAL A 426 17.55 -2.11 -0.80
CA VAL A 426 18.18 -3.42 -1.02
C VAL A 426 17.92 -4.33 0.17
N ILE A 427 17.62 -5.58 -0.08
CA ILE A 427 17.62 -6.61 0.96
C ILE A 427 18.62 -7.72 0.61
N ALA A 428 19.00 -8.51 1.63
CA ALA A 428 19.67 -9.77 1.42
C ALA A 428 18.90 -10.89 2.12
N VAL A 429 18.78 -12.02 1.44
CA VAL A 429 18.21 -13.25 1.99
C VAL A 429 19.28 -14.32 2.11
N GLY A 430 19.12 -15.22 3.09
CA GLY A 430 20.19 -16.10 3.57
C GLY A 430 20.70 -17.15 2.58
N ASP A 431 20.01 -17.37 1.45
CA ASP A 431 20.33 -18.39 0.48
C ASP A 431 19.86 -18.01 -0.92
N ASP A 432 19.76 -18.97 -1.85
CA ASP A 432 19.17 -18.77 -3.17
C ASP A 432 17.64 -18.87 -3.12
N PRO A 433 16.90 -17.76 -3.28
CA PRO A 433 15.45 -17.77 -3.24
C PRO A 433 14.81 -18.48 -4.45
N ALA A 434 15.57 -18.75 -5.52
CA ALA A 434 15.10 -19.55 -6.64
C ALA A 434 15.01 -21.03 -6.30
N SER A 435 15.84 -21.52 -5.36
CA SER A 435 15.81 -22.89 -4.85
C SER A 435 15.00 -23.05 -3.57
N ASN A 436 14.96 -22.00 -2.75
CA ASN A 436 14.24 -22.00 -1.47
C ASN A 436 13.53 -20.66 -1.25
N ILE A 437 12.30 -20.57 -1.71
CA ILE A 437 11.51 -19.33 -1.63
C ILE A 437 11.25 -18.87 -0.18
N ARG A 438 11.28 -19.77 0.80
CA ARG A 438 11.08 -19.44 2.22
C ARG A 438 12.18 -18.56 2.81
N THR A 439 13.31 -18.40 2.12
CA THR A 439 14.36 -17.45 2.54
C THR A 439 13.85 -16.00 2.55
N LEU A 440 12.82 -15.70 1.74
CA LEU A 440 12.15 -14.39 1.70
C LEU A 440 11.34 -14.09 2.98
N GLU A 441 11.02 -15.11 3.77
CA GLU A 441 10.30 -14.93 5.03
C GLU A 441 11.15 -14.24 6.11
N ARG A 442 12.49 -14.26 5.98
CA ARG A 442 13.44 -13.73 6.98
C ARG A 442 14.65 -13.09 6.32
N PRO A 443 14.54 -11.87 5.77
CA PRO A 443 15.69 -11.16 5.26
C PRO A 443 16.76 -10.98 6.35
N SER A 444 18.02 -11.26 6.01
CA SER A 444 19.16 -11.12 6.92
C SER A 444 19.73 -9.68 6.94
N PHE A 445 19.38 -8.89 5.94
CA PHE A 445 19.84 -7.52 5.76
C PHE A 445 18.74 -6.69 5.08
N VAL A 446 18.54 -5.47 5.55
CA VAL A 446 17.63 -4.47 4.97
C VAL A 446 18.36 -3.14 4.86
N MET A 447 18.28 -2.53 3.69
CA MET A 447 18.80 -1.19 3.40
C MET A 447 17.67 -0.37 2.74
N LEU A 448 17.47 0.83 3.23
CA LEU A 448 16.48 1.78 2.72
C LEU A 448 17.16 3.10 2.39
N GLY A 449 17.13 3.51 1.12
CA GLY A 449 17.79 4.74 0.67
C GLY A 449 19.28 4.79 1.02
N GLY A 450 20.01 3.68 0.77
CA GLY A 450 21.44 3.56 1.05
C GLY A 450 21.82 3.44 2.52
N ARG A 451 20.84 3.38 3.43
CA ARG A 451 21.10 3.25 4.88
C ARG A 451 20.68 1.88 5.38
N ARG A 452 21.60 1.19 6.06
CA ARG A 452 21.28 -0.07 6.71
C ARG A 452 20.23 0.17 7.79
N VAL A 453 19.17 -0.64 7.77
CA VAL A 453 18.14 -0.68 8.79
C VAL A 453 18.55 -1.64 9.90
N ASP A 454 18.59 -1.16 11.13
CA ASP A 454 18.75 -2.03 12.31
C ASP A 454 17.39 -2.68 12.63
N THR A 455 17.15 -3.84 12.02
CA THR A 455 15.90 -4.58 12.18
C THR A 455 15.67 -5.11 13.59
N SER A 456 16.70 -5.15 14.45
CA SER A 456 16.55 -5.57 15.86
C SER A 456 15.83 -4.52 16.71
N ARG A 457 15.81 -3.28 16.26
CA ARG A 457 15.11 -2.17 16.92
C ARG A 457 13.70 -1.96 16.42
N LEU A 458 13.30 -2.68 15.39
CA LEU A 458 11.92 -2.63 14.88
C LEU A 458 11.08 -3.63 15.67
N GLU A 459 9.83 -3.26 15.92
CA GLU A 459 8.84 -4.10 16.60
C GLU A 459 8.70 -5.48 15.92
N ALA A 460 8.63 -6.53 16.76
CA ALA A 460 8.51 -7.91 16.31
C ALA A 460 7.03 -8.30 16.01
#